data_7c0209a2e67b731dd9b4093dd3c2198d
#
_entry.id   7c0209a2e67b731dd9b4093dd3c2198d
#
_cell.length_a   1.000
_cell.length_b   1.000
_cell.length_c   1.000
_cell.angle_alpha   90.00
_cell.angle_beta   90.00
_cell.angle_gamma   90.00
#
_symmetry.space_group_name_H-M   'P 1'
#
loop_
_entity.id
_entity.type
_entity.pdbx_description
1 polymer ?
#
loop_
_entity_poly.entity_id
_entity_poly.type
_entity_poly.pdbx_seq_one_letter_code
_entity_poly.pdbx_strand_id
1 'polypeptide(L)'
;VSGKKLVHDNLTNYATAILSVYQQTIDAMNKGYTLQQTVDTVKLADSPIDQPNLQEFYGSVPWGVRSIFLHYVGWFDGNPTNLYPLSSSQEAKHMVELAGGEVKMLQQLNRALEQGNYQWGLELADYLLATDYEKVKVSQVKIRLLRALAAQQINAPARNYYLSYSYEMEKNLKDKAL
;
A
#
# COMPACT_ATOMS: atom_id res chain seq x y z
N VAL A 1 21.44 1.89 -21.80
CA VAL A 1 20.91 2.73 -22.90
C VAL A 1 22.06 3.51 -23.49
N SER A 2 22.32 3.37 -24.76
CA SER A 2 23.38 4.11 -25.49
C SER A 2 22.85 4.60 -26.83
N GLY A 3 23.40 5.71 -27.30
CA GLY A 3 23.00 6.35 -28.58
C GLY A 3 22.04 7.55 -28.33
N LYS A 4 22.33 8.67 -29.03
CA LYS A 4 21.64 9.95 -28.86
C LYS A 4 20.12 9.85 -29.03
N LYS A 5 19.67 9.11 -30.06
CA LYS A 5 18.23 8.95 -30.34
C LYS A 5 17.53 8.18 -29.22
N LEU A 6 18.08 7.04 -28.80
CA LEU A 6 17.47 6.20 -27.77
C LEU A 6 17.42 6.88 -26.39
N VAL A 7 18.47 7.64 -26.05
CA VAL A 7 18.49 8.45 -24.82
C VAL A 7 17.42 9.51 -24.87
N HIS A 8 17.32 10.26 -25.98
CA HIS A 8 16.30 11.27 -26.18
C HIS A 8 14.89 10.69 -26.07
N ASP A 9 14.61 9.60 -26.78
CA ASP A 9 13.29 8.97 -26.81
C ASP A 9 12.87 8.48 -25.38
N ASN A 10 13.80 7.84 -24.65
CA ASN A 10 13.53 7.38 -23.28
C ASN A 10 13.24 8.54 -22.31
N LEU A 11 14.02 9.62 -22.37
CA LEU A 11 13.79 10.82 -21.53
C LEU A 11 12.46 11.50 -21.87
N THR A 12 12.15 11.60 -23.16
CA THR A 12 10.88 12.20 -23.61
C THR A 12 9.69 11.35 -23.17
N ASN A 13 9.75 10.04 -23.34
CA ASN A 13 8.70 9.12 -22.89
C ASN A 13 8.49 9.19 -21.38
N TYR A 14 9.58 9.25 -20.61
CA TYR A 14 9.51 9.36 -19.15
C TYR A 14 8.88 10.69 -18.71
N ALA A 15 9.30 11.81 -19.31
CA ALA A 15 8.71 13.12 -19.03
C ALA A 15 7.23 13.16 -19.40
N THR A 16 6.84 12.60 -20.55
CA THR A 16 5.44 12.52 -20.98
C THR A 16 4.60 11.67 -20.03
N ALA A 17 5.12 10.54 -19.56
CA ALA A 17 4.44 9.69 -18.59
C ALA A 17 4.17 10.44 -17.27
N ILE A 18 5.18 11.14 -16.73
CA ILE A 18 5.02 11.96 -15.51
C ILE A 18 3.97 13.06 -15.73
N LEU A 19 4.06 13.81 -16.82
CA LEU A 19 3.11 14.90 -17.14
C LEU A 19 1.70 14.35 -17.31
N SER A 20 1.52 13.18 -17.94
CA SER A 20 0.22 12.54 -18.09
C SER A 20 -0.40 12.19 -16.73
N VAL A 21 0.34 11.56 -15.82
CA VAL A 21 -0.14 11.24 -14.47
C VAL A 21 -0.47 12.52 -13.70
N TYR A 22 0.39 13.53 -13.78
CA TYR A 22 0.15 14.82 -13.15
C TYR A 22 -1.14 15.47 -13.66
N GLN A 23 -1.31 15.60 -14.98
CA GLN A 23 -2.49 16.24 -15.57
C GLN A 23 -3.77 15.49 -15.24
N GLN A 24 -3.79 14.16 -15.39
CA GLN A 24 -4.94 13.33 -15.02
C GLN A 24 -5.33 13.52 -13.55
N THR A 25 -4.32 13.63 -12.65
CA THR A 25 -4.57 13.87 -11.22
C THR A 25 -5.22 15.23 -10.99
N ILE A 26 -4.70 16.30 -11.63
CA ILE A 26 -5.29 17.64 -11.54
C ILE A 26 -6.73 17.64 -12.10
N ASP A 27 -6.96 17.00 -13.23
CA ASP A 27 -8.28 16.94 -13.86
C ASP A 27 -9.30 16.19 -12.97
N ALA A 28 -8.87 15.11 -12.29
CA ALA A 28 -9.70 14.37 -11.34
C ALA A 28 -10.04 15.21 -10.10
N MET A 29 -9.05 15.93 -9.55
CA MET A 29 -9.28 16.86 -8.44
C MET A 29 -10.26 17.98 -8.81
N ASN A 30 -10.12 18.57 -10.01
CA ASN A 30 -11.02 19.60 -10.52
C ASN A 30 -12.45 19.10 -10.75
N LYS A 31 -12.64 17.79 -10.95
CA LYS A 31 -13.95 17.12 -10.99
C LYS A 31 -14.51 16.81 -9.60
N GLY A 32 -13.80 17.12 -8.53
CA GLY A 32 -14.20 16.83 -7.16
C GLY A 32 -14.03 15.37 -6.73
N TYR A 33 -13.15 14.62 -7.38
CA TYR A 33 -12.87 13.24 -6.98
C TYR A 33 -12.15 13.19 -5.64
N THR A 34 -12.49 12.21 -4.82
CA THR A 34 -11.72 11.90 -3.60
C THR A 34 -10.33 11.37 -3.96
N LEU A 35 -9.41 11.35 -3.00
CA LEU A 35 -8.08 10.75 -3.18
C LEU A 35 -8.17 9.32 -3.73
N GLN A 36 -9.03 8.48 -3.15
CA GLN A 36 -9.15 7.09 -3.61
C GLN A 36 -9.72 6.99 -5.02
N GLN A 37 -10.78 7.75 -5.34
CA GLN A 37 -11.33 7.81 -6.70
C GLN A 37 -10.28 8.28 -7.72
N THR A 38 -9.45 9.25 -7.34
CA THR A 38 -8.35 9.73 -8.19
C THR A 38 -7.32 8.63 -8.43
N VAL A 39 -6.90 7.91 -7.38
CA VAL A 39 -5.97 6.76 -7.49
C VAL A 39 -6.53 5.66 -8.40
N ASP A 40 -7.82 5.37 -8.29
CA ASP A 40 -8.46 4.30 -9.07
C ASP A 40 -8.62 4.68 -10.56
N THR A 41 -8.73 5.98 -10.84
CA THR A 41 -9.00 6.51 -12.19
C THR A 41 -7.73 6.79 -12.99
N VAL A 42 -6.69 7.36 -12.34
CA VAL A 42 -5.46 7.76 -13.02
C VAL A 42 -4.63 6.54 -13.42
N LYS A 43 -4.27 6.48 -14.69
CA LYS A 43 -3.45 5.39 -15.25
C LYS A 43 -2.33 5.97 -16.11
N LEU A 44 -1.25 5.25 -16.25
CA LEU A 44 -0.33 5.52 -17.36
C LEU A 44 -1.07 5.29 -18.66
N ALA A 45 -0.96 6.24 -19.61
CA ALA A 45 -1.56 6.10 -20.92
C ALA A 45 -0.99 4.87 -21.67
N ASP A 46 -1.79 4.30 -22.54
CA ASP A 46 -1.74 2.98 -23.21
C ASP A 46 -0.40 2.49 -23.81
N SER A 47 0.74 2.77 -23.21
CA SER A 47 2.00 2.35 -23.83
C SER A 47 3.11 1.83 -22.91
N PRO A 48 3.02 1.74 -21.58
CA PRO A 48 4.21 1.41 -20.80
C PRO A 48 4.52 -0.09 -20.72
N ILE A 49 3.60 -0.97 -21.05
CA ILE A 49 3.81 -2.41 -20.93
C ILE A 49 4.97 -2.85 -21.84
N ASP A 50 5.15 -2.18 -23.00
CA ASP A 50 6.21 -2.45 -23.96
C ASP A 50 7.46 -1.56 -23.77
N GLN A 51 7.44 -0.64 -22.80
CA GLN A 51 8.55 0.28 -22.53
C GLN A 51 9.26 -0.10 -21.20
N PRO A 52 10.38 -0.82 -21.26
CA PRO A 52 11.07 -1.29 -20.05
C PRO A 52 11.45 -0.19 -19.06
N ASN A 53 11.66 1.04 -19.54
CA ASN A 53 12.03 2.20 -18.74
C ASN A 53 10.85 2.86 -18.02
N LEU A 54 9.60 2.49 -18.32
CA LEU A 54 8.39 3.04 -17.70
C LEU A 54 7.72 2.06 -16.72
N GLN A 55 8.32 0.91 -16.47
CA GLN A 55 7.83 -0.02 -15.47
C GLN A 55 8.04 0.53 -14.04
N GLU A 56 7.14 0.20 -13.15
CA GLU A 56 7.08 0.73 -11.77
C GLU A 56 8.14 0.09 -10.84
N PHE A 57 9.42 0.10 -11.22
CA PHE A 57 10.50 -0.51 -10.43
C PHE A 57 10.84 0.23 -9.15
N TYR A 58 10.65 1.56 -9.09
CA TYR A 58 11.02 2.40 -7.94
C TYR A 58 9.89 3.28 -7.41
N GLY A 59 8.97 3.67 -8.25
CA GLY A 59 7.78 4.43 -7.90
C GLY A 59 6.56 3.73 -8.46
N SER A 60 5.37 4.25 -8.15
CA SER A 60 4.14 3.77 -8.75
C SER A 60 3.18 4.92 -9.04
N VAL A 61 2.30 4.74 -10.03
CA VAL A 61 1.27 5.73 -10.35
C VAL A 61 0.42 6.04 -9.11
N PRO A 62 -0.07 5.06 -8.33
CA PRO A 62 -0.81 5.33 -7.09
C PRO A 62 -0.06 6.20 -6.09
N TRP A 63 1.26 6.03 -5.94
CA TRP A 63 2.06 6.85 -5.02
C TRP A 63 2.23 8.27 -5.54
N GLY A 64 2.49 8.42 -6.86
CA GLY A 64 2.56 9.73 -7.51
C GLY A 64 1.27 10.50 -7.37
N VAL A 65 0.13 9.87 -7.65
CA VAL A 65 -1.21 10.45 -7.49
C VAL A 65 -1.44 10.91 -6.04
N ARG A 66 -1.15 10.06 -5.04
CA ARG A 66 -1.28 10.43 -3.62
C ARG A 66 -0.41 11.64 -3.26
N SER A 67 0.83 11.69 -3.74
CA SER A 67 1.74 12.79 -3.48
C SER A 67 1.23 14.11 -4.10
N ILE A 68 0.77 14.07 -5.34
CA ILE A 68 0.22 15.25 -6.04
C ILE A 68 -1.05 15.72 -5.33
N PHE A 69 -1.99 14.82 -5.05
CA PHE A 69 -3.26 15.14 -4.40
C PHE A 69 -3.03 15.80 -3.03
N LEU A 70 -2.20 15.19 -2.19
CA LEU A 70 -1.88 15.73 -0.86
C LEU A 70 -1.14 17.07 -0.92
N HIS A 71 -0.33 17.31 -1.95
CA HIS A 71 0.35 18.58 -2.15
C HIS A 71 -0.63 19.74 -2.38
N TYR A 72 -1.69 19.52 -3.16
CA TYR A 72 -2.66 20.57 -3.51
C TYR A 72 -3.83 20.67 -2.53
N VAL A 73 -4.37 19.55 -2.08
CA VAL A 73 -5.58 19.49 -1.25
C VAL A 73 -5.26 19.42 0.23
N GLY A 74 -4.08 18.90 0.58
CA GLY A 74 -3.69 18.67 1.96
C GLY A 74 -4.24 17.35 2.52
N TRP A 75 -4.26 17.24 3.86
CA TRP A 75 -4.60 15.99 4.55
C TRP A 75 -6.10 15.68 4.59
N PHE A 76 -6.94 16.71 4.53
CA PHE A 76 -8.39 16.56 4.68
C PHE A 76 -9.03 16.19 3.34
N ASP A 77 -9.73 15.07 3.33
CA ASP A 77 -10.34 14.49 2.13
C ASP A 77 -11.76 14.98 1.82
N GLY A 78 -12.27 15.96 2.62
CA GLY A 78 -13.63 16.51 2.49
C GLY A 78 -14.71 15.71 3.22
N ASN A 79 -14.40 14.53 3.77
CA ASN A 79 -15.36 13.74 4.55
C ASN A 79 -15.32 14.15 6.04
N PRO A 80 -16.39 14.72 6.62
CA PRO A 80 -16.41 15.13 8.01
C PRO A 80 -16.10 14.02 9.03
N THR A 81 -16.34 12.76 8.68
CA THR A 81 -15.99 11.61 9.53
C THR A 81 -14.49 11.55 9.83
N ASN A 82 -13.66 12.03 8.90
CA ASN A 82 -12.20 11.98 9.00
C ASN A 82 -11.59 13.22 9.70
N LEU A 83 -12.40 14.17 10.19
CA LEU A 83 -11.91 15.32 10.96
C LEU A 83 -11.33 14.90 12.32
N TYR A 84 -11.98 13.95 12.97
CA TYR A 84 -11.58 13.44 14.28
C TYR A 84 -11.71 11.91 14.29
N PRO A 85 -10.84 11.19 13.55
CA PRO A 85 -10.92 9.75 13.47
C PRO A 85 -10.64 9.10 14.83
N LEU A 86 -11.14 7.90 15.04
CA LEU A 86 -10.78 7.09 16.17
C LEU A 86 -9.26 6.85 16.19
N SER A 87 -8.69 6.70 17.37
CA SER A 87 -7.33 6.17 17.48
C SER A 87 -7.27 4.73 16.96
N SER A 88 -6.13 4.32 16.42
CA SER A 88 -5.96 2.95 15.88
C SER A 88 -6.33 1.87 16.91
N SER A 89 -6.07 2.11 18.20
CA SER A 89 -6.46 1.18 19.27
C SER A 89 -7.97 1.13 19.51
N GLN A 90 -8.68 2.25 19.37
CA GLN A 90 -10.15 2.28 19.50
C GLN A 90 -10.81 1.62 18.28
N GLU A 91 -10.34 1.96 17.09
CA GLU A 91 -10.81 1.35 15.86
C GLU A 91 -10.62 -0.17 15.87
N ALA A 92 -9.43 -0.64 16.27
CA ALA A 92 -9.14 -2.07 16.39
C ALA A 92 -10.12 -2.81 17.31
N LYS A 93 -10.45 -2.24 18.48
CA LYS A 93 -11.43 -2.82 19.40
C LYS A 93 -12.80 -2.98 18.74
N HIS A 94 -13.28 -1.95 18.06
CA HIS A 94 -14.58 -2.00 17.37
C HIS A 94 -14.56 -2.99 16.19
N MET A 95 -13.46 -3.06 15.45
CA MET A 95 -13.32 -4.02 14.34
C MET A 95 -13.29 -5.46 14.84
N VAL A 96 -12.59 -5.73 15.95
CA VAL A 96 -12.58 -7.05 16.60
C VAL A 96 -13.98 -7.41 17.08
N GLU A 97 -14.69 -6.50 17.73
CA GLU A 97 -16.07 -6.71 18.17
C GLU A 97 -17.01 -6.99 16.99
N LEU A 98 -16.93 -6.20 15.93
CA LEU A 98 -17.70 -6.38 14.69
C LEU A 98 -17.44 -7.73 14.04
N ALA A 99 -16.21 -8.23 14.09
CA ALA A 99 -15.84 -9.56 13.58
C ALA A 99 -16.39 -10.71 14.46
N GLY A 100 -16.94 -10.41 15.63
CA GLY A 100 -17.43 -11.37 16.59
C GLY A 100 -16.35 -11.90 17.54
N GLY A 101 -15.32 -11.10 17.81
CA GLY A 101 -14.22 -11.33 18.75
C GLY A 101 -12.93 -11.77 18.11
N GLU A 102 -11.85 -11.75 18.90
CA GLU A 102 -10.47 -12.03 18.46
C GLU A 102 -10.31 -13.41 17.82
N VAL A 103 -10.97 -14.42 18.37
CA VAL A 103 -10.90 -15.81 17.84
C VAL A 103 -11.40 -15.88 16.41
N LYS A 104 -12.54 -15.23 16.13
CA LYS A 104 -13.11 -15.18 14.78
C LYS A 104 -12.26 -14.35 13.83
N MET A 105 -11.73 -13.21 14.28
CA MET A 105 -10.85 -12.39 13.48
C MET A 105 -9.55 -13.15 13.14
N LEU A 106 -8.97 -13.90 14.08
CA LEU A 106 -7.80 -14.74 13.82
C LEU A 106 -8.12 -15.87 12.79
N GLN A 107 -9.31 -16.42 12.82
CA GLN A 107 -9.75 -17.38 11.79
C GLN A 107 -9.82 -16.72 10.41
N GLN A 108 -10.34 -15.49 10.32
CA GLN A 108 -10.37 -14.74 9.06
C GLN A 108 -8.96 -14.36 8.58
N LEU A 109 -8.07 -13.98 9.48
CA LEU A 109 -6.66 -13.72 9.17
C LEU A 109 -5.99 -14.96 8.53
N ASN A 110 -6.15 -16.13 9.12
CA ASN A 110 -5.60 -17.38 8.56
C ASN A 110 -6.22 -17.69 7.19
N ARG A 111 -7.53 -17.52 7.03
CA ARG A 111 -8.22 -17.69 5.75
C ARG A 111 -7.70 -16.72 4.69
N ALA A 112 -7.47 -15.46 5.05
CA ALA A 112 -6.90 -14.46 4.13
C ALA A 112 -5.51 -14.88 3.62
N LEU A 113 -4.66 -15.44 4.49
CA LEU A 113 -3.37 -16.00 4.10
C LEU A 113 -3.52 -17.19 3.14
N GLU A 114 -4.42 -18.12 3.43
CA GLU A 114 -4.67 -19.32 2.61
C GLU A 114 -5.22 -18.97 1.23
N GLN A 115 -6.07 -17.95 1.15
CA GLN A 115 -6.72 -17.50 -0.09
C GLN A 115 -5.86 -16.53 -0.92
N GLY A 116 -4.68 -16.12 -0.44
CA GLY A 116 -3.85 -15.14 -1.13
C GLY A 116 -4.30 -13.69 -0.98
N ASN A 117 -5.28 -13.40 -0.10
CA ASN A 117 -5.75 -12.05 0.21
C ASN A 117 -4.81 -11.35 1.21
N TYR A 118 -3.54 -11.21 0.82
CA TYR A 118 -2.46 -10.86 1.74
C TYR A 118 -2.60 -9.45 2.33
N GLN A 119 -3.04 -8.46 1.53
CA GLN A 119 -3.26 -7.11 2.03
C GLN A 119 -4.34 -7.07 3.10
N TRP A 120 -5.48 -7.73 2.85
CA TRP A 120 -6.53 -7.86 3.85
C TRP A 120 -6.04 -8.59 5.10
N GLY A 121 -5.24 -9.62 4.92
CA GLY A 121 -4.59 -10.31 6.05
C GLY A 121 -3.71 -9.38 6.89
N LEU A 122 -2.96 -8.46 6.29
CA LEU A 122 -2.16 -7.47 7.03
C LEU A 122 -3.04 -6.55 7.89
N GLU A 123 -4.14 -6.06 7.35
CA GLU A 123 -5.09 -5.20 8.07
C GLU A 123 -5.71 -5.91 9.28
N LEU A 124 -6.15 -7.17 9.09
CA LEU A 124 -6.64 -8.00 10.20
C LEU A 124 -5.57 -8.26 11.28
N ALA A 125 -4.33 -8.50 10.85
CA ALA A 125 -3.21 -8.69 11.77
C ALA A 125 -2.93 -7.41 12.57
N ASP A 126 -3.03 -6.23 11.96
CA ASP A 126 -2.85 -4.95 12.65
C ASP A 126 -3.91 -4.72 13.72
N TYR A 127 -5.18 -5.02 13.46
CA TYR A 127 -6.24 -4.93 14.46
C TYR A 127 -6.00 -5.88 15.65
N LEU A 128 -5.63 -7.14 15.39
CA LEU A 128 -5.33 -8.10 16.46
C LEU A 128 -4.10 -7.72 17.28
N LEU A 129 -3.05 -7.20 16.64
CA LEU A 129 -1.84 -6.73 17.34
C LEU A 129 -2.14 -5.50 18.20
N ALA A 130 -3.04 -4.61 17.77
CA ALA A 130 -3.45 -3.43 18.52
C ALA A 130 -4.30 -3.77 19.76
N THR A 131 -4.91 -4.96 19.82
CA THR A 131 -5.63 -5.47 21.00
C THR A 131 -4.78 -6.40 21.87
N ASP A 132 -3.51 -6.56 21.57
CA ASP A 132 -2.55 -7.44 22.27
C ASP A 132 -2.90 -8.93 22.24
N TYR A 133 -3.83 -9.33 21.37
CA TYR A 133 -4.28 -10.71 21.29
C TYR A 133 -3.25 -11.61 20.57
N GLU A 134 -2.88 -12.73 21.21
CA GLU A 134 -2.01 -13.77 20.64
C GLU A 134 -0.81 -13.22 19.86
N LYS A 135 -0.13 -12.19 20.39
CA LYS A 135 0.89 -11.38 19.69
C LYS A 135 1.91 -12.19 18.91
N VAL A 136 2.42 -13.27 19.52
CA VAL A 136 3.44 -14.11 18.86
C VAL A 136 2.85 -14.78 17.62
N LYS A 137 1.70 -15.41 17.77
CA LYS A 137 1.03 -16.14 16.69
C LYS A 137 0.60 -15.21 15.56
N VAL A 138 -0.02 -14.09 15.89
CA VAL A 138 -0.43 -13.07 14.91
C VAL A 138 0.78 -12.49 14.18
N SER A 139 1.87 -12.18 14.91
CA SER A 139 3.11 -11.69 14.29
C SER A 139 3.72 -12.71 13.33
N GLN A 140 3.71 -14.00 13.65
CA GLN A 140 4.19 -15.05 12.74
C GLN A 140 3.37 -15.10 11.45
N VAL A 141 2.05 -14.97 11.53
CA VAL A 141 1.18 -14.90 10.35
C VAL A 141 1.46 -13.62 9.54
N LYS A 142 1.59 -12.46 10.21
CA LYS A 142 1.91 -11.19 9.57
C LYS A 142 3.25 -11.23 8.83
N ILE A 143 4.28 -11.84 9.39
CA ILE A 143 5.58 -12.06 8.72
C ILE A 143 5.40 -12.84 7.41
N ARG A 144 4.57 -13.89 7.41
CA ARG A 144 4.31 -14.68 6.20
C ARG A 144 3.58 -13.86 5.14
N LEU A 145 2.59 -13.06 5.53
CA LEU A 145 1.85 -12.15 4.64
C LEU A 145 2.77 -11.11 4.00
N LEU A 146 3.63 -10.46 4.79
CA LEU A 146 4.61 -9.47 4.31
C LEU A 146 5.55 -10.10 3.27
N ARG A 147 6.07 -11.29 3.53
CA ARG A 147 6.94 -12.00 2.60
C ARG A 147 6.22 -12.42 1.32
N ALA A 148 4.96 -12.83 1.42
CA ALA A 148 4.15 -13.17 0.26
C ALA A 148 3.88 -11.93 -0.62
N LEU A 149 3.56 -10.77 -0.03
CA LEU A 149 3.42 -9.51 -0.76
C LEU A 149 4.75 -9.07 -1.38
N ALA A 150 5.86 -9.20 -0.65
CA ALA A 150 7.19 -8.87 -1.17
C ALA A 150 7.52 -9.68 -2.43
N ALA A 151 7.16 -10.97 -2.46
CA ALA A 151 7.39 -11.85 -3.61
C ALA A 151 6.60 -11.44 -4.86
N GLN A 152 5.50 -10.72 -4.70
CA GLN A 152 4.66 -10.23 -5.81
C GLN A 152 5.11 -8.86 -6.35
N GLN A 153 6.03 -8.17 -5.66
CA GLN A 153 6.41 -6.81 -6.02
C GLN A 153 7.56 -6.76 -7.02
N ILE A 154 7.34 -6.09 -8.15
CA ILE A 154 8.41 -5.62 -9.03
C ILE A 154 9.03 -4.32 -8.51
N ASN A 155 8.26 -3.53 -7.74
CA ASN A 155 8.69 -2.28 -7.13
C ASN A 155 9.70 -2.56 -6.01
N ALA A 156 10.96 -2.16 -6.21
CA ALA A 156 12.03 -2.44 -5.26
C ALA A 156 11.82 -1.78 -3.88
N PRO A 157 11.43 -0.50 -3.76
CA PRO A 157 11.07 0.11 -2.49
C PRO A 157 9.97 -0.66 -1.75
N ALA A 158 8.84 -0.96 -2.41
CA ALA A 158 7.74 -1.71 -1.80
C ALA A 158 8.20 -3.07 -1.28
N ARG A 159 8.90 -3.83 -2.14
CA ARG A 159 9.45 -5.14 -1.75
C ARG A 159 10.38 -5.03 -0.55
N ASN A 160 11.26 -4.04 -0.54
CA ASN A 160 12.22 -3.87 0.55
C ASN A 160 11.55 -3.45 1.85
N TYR A 161 10.51 -2.60 1.83
CA TYR A 161 9.74 -2.28 3.02
C TYR A 161 9.08 -3.51 3.62
N TYR A 162 8.40 -4.34 2.81
CA TYR A 162 7.80 -5.59 3.29
C TYR A 162 8.84 -6.53 3.91
N LEU A 163 9.99 -6.72 3.24
CA LEU A 163 11.03 -7.62 3.73
C LEU A 163 11.70 -7.07 5.01
N SER A 164 12.11 -5.81 5.02
CA SER A 164 12.78 -5.20 6.18
C SER A 164 11.88 -5.26 7.41
N TYR A 165 10.59 -4.91 7.26
CA TYR A 165 9.65 -4.99 8.36
C TYR A 165 9.43 -6.44 8.84
N SER A 166 9.39 -7.40 7.92
CA SER A 166 9.27 -8.82 8.28
C SER A 166 10.49 -9.33 9.07
N TYR A 167 11.70 -8.91 8.72
CA TYR A 167 12.92 -9.25 9.44
C TYR A 167 12.97 -8.62 10.82
N GLU A 168 12.60 -7.36 10.95
CA GLU A 168 12.51 -6.66 12.21
C GLU A 168 11.53 -7.35 13.17
N MET A 169 10.34 -7.70 12.69
CA MET A 169 9.35 -8.46 13.47
C MET A 169 9.90 -9.81 13.92
N GLU A 170 10.56 -10.54 13.03
CA GLU A 170 11.14 -11.85 13.36
C GLU A 170 12.26 -11.73 14.42
N LYS A 171 13.11 -10.71 14.32
CA LYS A 171 14.13 -10.40 15.31
C LYS A 171 13.50 -10.12 16.67
N ASN A 172 12.49 -9.24 16.71
CA ASN A 172 11.78 -8.89 17.95
C ASN A 172 11.10 -10.08 18.63
N LEU A 173 10.63 -11.07 17.85
CA LEU A 173 10.10 -12.31 18.42
C LEU A 173 11.17 -13.19 19.04
N LYS A 174 12.35 -13.27 18.43
CA LYS A 174 13.50 -14.03 18.95
C LYS A 174 14.07 -13.41 20.23
N ASP A 175 14.22 -12.09 20.25
CA ASP A 175 14.77 -11.34 21.39
C ASP A 175 13.86 -11.41 22.63
N LYS A 176 12.55 -11.62 22.46
CA LYS A 176 11.59 -11.79 23.56
C LYS A 176 11.45 -13.24 24.04
N ALA A 177 11.99 -14.19 23.30
CA ALA A 177 11.99 -15.61 23.67
C ALA A 177 13.22 -16.03 24.48
N LEU A 178 14.22 -15.15 24.62
CA LEU A 178 15.42 -15.26 25.46
C LEU A 178 15.20 -14.57 26.80
#